data_08e324a81fcb8cd6204c5864867c6734
#
_entry.id   08e324a81fcb8cd6204c5864867c6734
#
_cell.length_a   1.000
_cell.length_b   1.000
_cell.length_c   1.000
_cell.angle_alpha   90.00
_cell.angle_beta   90.00
_cell.angle_gamma   90.00
#
_symmetry.space_group_name_H-M   'P 1'
#
loop_
_entity.id
_entity.type
_entity.pdbx_description
1 polymer ?
#
loop_
_entity_poly.entity_id
_entity_poly.type
_entity_poly.pdbx_seq_one_letter_code
_entity_poly.pdbx_strand_id
1 'polypeptide(L)'
;DFKSDQEVRWCPGCGDYAILAAVQGFLPELGLARENIVFVSGIGCSSRFPYYMNTYGMHSIHGRAPAIATGLAASRRDLSVWVVTGDGDALSIGGNHLIHALRRNVNLKILLFNNRIYGLTKGQYSPTSETGKITKSTPMGSLDAPFNPVSLALGAEASFVARTIDSDRTHLTEVLRAAAAHPGTALV
;
A
#
# COMPACT_ATOMS: atom_id res chain seq x y z
N ASP A 1 20.52 8.44 0.32
CA ASP A 1 19.58 8.49 -0.80
C ASP A 1 18.81 7.17 -0.86
N PHE A 2 17.47 7.27 -0.84
CA PHE A 2 16.56 6.11 -0.88
C PHE A 2 16.02 5.81 -2.28
N LYS A 3 16.53 6.50 -3.27
CA LYS A 3 16.19 6.28 -4.69
C LYS A 3 17.08 5.18 -5.26
N SER A 4 16.49 4.18 -5.92
CA SER A 4 17.24 3.16 -6.66
C SER A 4 17.74 3.69 -8.00
N ASP A 5 18.56 2.92 -8.68
CA ASP A 5 19.05 3.18 -10.04
C ASP A 5 18.06 2.77 -11.13
N GLN A 6 16.89 2.23 -10.76
CA GLN A 6 15.90 1.74 -11.70
C GLN A 6 15.04 2.86 -12.27
N GLU A 7 14.80 2.78 -13.58
CA GLU A 7 13.87 3.68 -14.25
C GLU A 7 12.43 3.40 -13.81
N VAL A 8 11.74 4.44 -13.36
CA VAL A 8 10.34 4.32 -12.91
C VAL A 8 9.41 4.20 -14.12
N ARG A 9 8.63 3.12 -14.17
CA ARG A 9 7.78 2.76 -15.32
C ARG A 9 6.31 2.64 -14.95
N TRP A 10 5.70 3.73 -14.52
CA TRP A 10 4.26 3.90 -14.42
C TRP A 10 3.71 4.72 -15.58
N CYS A 11 2.40 4.78 -15.70
CA CYS A 11 1.76 5.60 -16.73
C CYS A 11 2.04 7.10 -16.51
N PRO A 12 2.17 7.90 -17.56
CA PRO A 12 2.29 9.36 -17.43
C PRO A 12 1.14 9.95 -16.61
N GLY A 13 1.47 10.77 -15.62
CA GLY A 13 0.48 11.38 -14.73
C GLY A 13 -0.07 10.48 -13.62
N CYS A 14 0.48 9.28 -13.44
CA CYS A 14 0.08 8.40 -12.34
C CYS A 14 0.48 8.98 -10.98
N GLY A 15 -0.43 8.94 -10.01
CA GLY A 15 -0.18 9.38 -8.64
C GLY A 15 0.93 8.62 -7.91
N ASP A 16 1.24 7.40 -8.35
CA ASP A 16 2.31 6.59 -7.78
C ASP A 16 3.67 7.29 -7.83
N TYR A 17 3.92 8.14 -8.84
CA TYR A 17 5.14 8.97 -8.90
C TYR A 17 5.23 9.96 -7.74
N ALA A 18 4.12 10.61 -7.41
CA ALA A 18 4.07 11.60 -6.32
C ALA A 18 4.24 10.91 -4.96
N ILE A 19 3.61 9.75 -4.78
CA ILE A 19 3.72 8.96 -3.55
C ILE A 19 5.14 8.43 -3.39
N LEU A 20 5.75 7.90 -4.44
CA LEU A 20 7.14 7.43 -4.41
C LEU A 20 8.09 8.56 -4.00
N ALA A 21 7.95 9.73 -4.62
CA ALA A 21 8.78 10.89 -4.29
C ALA A 21 8.58 11.36 -2.83
N ALA A 22 7.34 11.33 -2.33
CA ALA A 22 7.05 11.68 -0.93
C ALA A 22 7.69 10.68 0.05
N VAL A 23 7.58 9.38 -0.21
CA VAL A 23 8.19 8.34 0.63
C VAL A 23 9.71 8.44 0.61
N GLN A 24 10.33 8.55 -0.57
CA GLN A 24 11.79 8.71 -0.70
C GLN A 24 12.31 9.97 0.02
N GLY A 25 11.54 11.06 -0.02
CA GLY A 25 11.87 12.31 0.67
C GLY A 25 11.70 12.25 2.19
N PHE A 26 10.74 11.46 2.66
CA PHE A 26 10.41 11.31 4.08
C PHE A 26 11.34 10.33 4.81
N LEU A 27 11.74 9.21 4.18
CA LEU A 27 12.50 8.14 4.84
C LEU A 27 13.78 8.60 5.57
N PRO A 28 14.55 9.61 5.11
CA PRO A 28 15.69 10.13 5.87
C PRO A 28 15.33 10.61 7.27
N GLU A 29 14.10 11.09 7.49
CA GLU A 29 13.65 11.58 8.79
C GLU A 29 13.56 10.48 9.85
N LEU A 30 13.47 9.21 9.42
CA LEU A 30 13.43 8.05 10.33
C LEU A 30 14.79 7.82 11.04
N GLY A 31 15.89 8.36 10.49
CA GLY A 31 17.24 8.15 11.05
C GLY A 31 17.70 6.68 11.01
N LEU A 32 17.06 5.85 10.17
CA LEU A 32 17.37 4.43 10.04
C LEU A 32 18.32 4.18 8.86
N ALA A 33 19.19 3.20 9.02
CA ALA A 33 19.98 2.69 7.92
C ALA A 33 19.08 2.00 6.87
N ARG A 34 19.46 2.06 5.59
CA ARG A 34 18.67 1.52 4.48
C ARG A 34 18.37 0.02 4.63
N GLU A 35 19.31 -0.72 5.16
CA GLU A 35 19.20 -2.15 5.46
C GLU A 35 18.20 -2.49 6.57
N ASN A 36 17.77 -1.50 7.35
CA ASN A 36 16.77 -1.66 8.40
C ASN A 36 15.36 -1.25 7.96
N ILE A 37 15.21 -0.90 6.68
CA ILE A 37 13.91 -0.56 6.08
C ILE A 37 13.59 -1.59 5.01
N VAL A 38 12.39 -2.17 5.08
CA VAL A 38 11.96 -3.22 4.14
C VAL A 38 10.60 -2.90 3.56
N PHE A 39 10.52 -2.88 2.22
CA PHE A 39 9.26 -2.77 1.52
C PHE A 39 8.79 -4.14 1.01
N VAL A 40 7.62 -4.57 1.45
CA VAL A 40 6.97 -5.81 0.99
C VAL A 40 5.78 -5.42 0.11
N SER A 41 5.75 -5.90 -1.12
CA SER A 41 4.66 -5.58 -2.04
C SER A 41 3.85 -6.81 -2.45
N GLY A 42 2.56 -6.58 -2.75
CA GLY A 42 1.70 -7.55 -3.41
C GLY A 42 1.88 -7.55 -4.93
N ILE A 43 0.77 -7.54 -5.67
CA ILE A 43 0.75 -7.54 -7.14
C ILE A 43 -0.08 -6.34 -7.63
N GLY A 44 0.39 -5.72 -8.71
CA GLY A 44 -0.24 -4.59 -9.37
C GLY A 44 0.74 -3.45 -9.63
N CYS A 45 0.25 -2.32 -10.11
CA CYS A 45 1.09 -1.18 -10.48
C CYS A 45 1.87 -0.62 -9.28
N SER A 46 1.18 -0.37 -8.16
CA SER A 46 1.81 0.11 -6.92
C SER A 46 2.85 -0.88 -6.38
N SER A 47 2.66 -2.17 -6.61
CA SER A 47 3.54 -3.23 -6.12
C SER A 47 4.91 -3.28 -6.81
N ARG A 48 5.14 -2.44 -7.81
CA ARG A 48 6.48 -2.19 -8.37
C ARG A 48 7.37 -1.34 -7.46
N PHE A 49 6.80 -0.77 -6.42
CA PHE A 49 7.46 0.17 -5.51
C PHE A 49 8.83 -0.31 -5.00
N PRO A 50 9.04 -1.58 -4.56
CA PRO A 50 10.34 -2.03 -4.10
C PRO A 50 11.47 -1.93 -5.14
N TYR A 51 11.17 -1.99 -6.44
CA TYR A 51 12.18 -1.76 -7.49
C TYR A 51 12.79 -0.36 -7.44
N TYR A 52 12.00 0.61 -7.00
CA TYR A 52 12.35 2.03 -7.04
C TYR A 52 12.92 2.56 -5.74
N MET A 53 13.00 1.68 -4.73
CA MET A 53 13.52 2.01 -3.42
C MET A 53 14.93 1.44 -3.22
N ASN A 54 15.85 2.27 -2.74
CA ASN A 54 17.18 1.83 -2.33
C ASN A 54 17.15 1.37 -0.86
N THR A 55 16.35 0.36 -0.60
CA THR A 55 16.18 -0.33 0.69
C THR A 55 16.15 -1.83 0.44
N TYR A 56 16.03 -2.63 1.48
CA TYR A 56 15.58 -4.01 1.26
C TYR A 56 14.13 -4.06 0.85
N GLY A 57 13.78 -5.09 0.09
CA GLY A 57 12.40 -5.28 -0.38
C GLY A 57 12.15 -6.68 -0.87
N MET A 58 10.88 -7.03 -0.94
CA MET A 58 10.46 -8.28 -1.57
C MET A 58 9.11 -8.10 -2.26
N HIS A 59 8.97 -8.76 -3.41
CA HIS A 59 7.68 -8.95 -4.06
C HIS A 59 7.06 -10.24 -3.56
N SER A 60 5.75 -10.20 -3.28
CA SER A 60 5.02 -11.39 -2.83
C SER A 60 3.98 -11.84 -3.86
N ILE A 61 3.14 -12.76 -3.46
CA ILE A 61 2.01 -13.24 -4.25
C ILE A 61 0.81 -12.30 -4.05
N HIS A 62 -0.10 -12.28 -5.01
CA HIS A 62 -1.30 -11.44 -5.01
C HIS A 62 -2.08 -11.52 -3.69
N GLY A 63 -2.24 -10.37 -3.04
CA GLY A 63 -2.93 -10.23 -1.76
C GLY A 63 -2.20 -10.77 -0.54
N ARG A 64 -0.92 -11.19 -0.65
CA ARG A 64 -0.20 -11.86 0.45
C ARG A 64 0.81 -10.97 1.18
N ALA A 65 1.06 -9.77 0.68
CA ALA A 65 2.03 -8.86 1.30
C ALA A 65 1.75 -8.59 2.79
N PRO A 66 0.52 -8.32 3.25
CA PRO A 66 0.26 -8.12 4.67
C PRO A 66 0.59 -9.34 5.54
N ALA A 67 0.37 -10.56 5.06
CA ALA A 67 0.68 -11.79 5.80
C ALA A 67 2.19 -12.00 5.91
N ILE A 68 2.92 -11.86 4.81
CA ILE A 68 4.38 -12.00 4.77
C ILE A 68 5.05 -10.93 5.63
N ALA A 69 4.62 -9.67 5.48
CA ALA A 69 5.14 -8.56 6.27
C ALA A 69 4.85 -8.71 7.76
N THR A 70 3.70 -9.28 8.13
CA THR A 70 3.38 -9.62 9.53
C THR A 70 4.40 -10.60 10.10
N GLY A 71 4.74 -11.64 9.34
CA GLY A 71 5.75 -12.62 9.74
C GLY A 71 7.14 -11.98 9.92
N LEU A 72 7.52 -11.12 8.96
CA LEU A 72 8.80 -10.39 9.03
C LEU A 72 8.85 -9.46 10.25
N ALA A 73 7.83 -8.62 10.45
CA ALA A 73 7.78 -7.68 11.57
C ALA A 73 7.71 -8.37 12.94
N ALA A 74 7.09 -9.55 13.03
CA ALA A 74 7.04 -10.35 14.25
C ALA A 74 8.40 -11.00 14.58
N SER A 75 9.15 -11.43 13.56
CA SER A 75 10.44 -12.10 13.72
C SER A 75 11.63 -11.13 13.84
N ARG A 76 11.54 -9.94 13.26
CA ARG A 76 12.60 -8.92 13.21
C ARG A 76 12.03 -7.58 13.65
N ARG A 77 11.98 -7.36 14.97
CA ARG A 77 11.42 -6.15 15.58
C ARG A 77 12.28 -4.89 15.39
N ASP A 78 13.53 -5.08 14.98
CA ASP A 78 14.48 -4.04 14.65
C ASP A 78 14.27 -3.42 13.26
N LEU A 79 13.43 -4.04 12.42
CA LEU A 79 13.16 -3.55 11.07
C LEU A 79 11.94 -2.62 11.02
N SER A 80 12.06 -1.58 10.21
CA SER A 80 10.92 -0.76 9.78
C SER A 80 10.29 -1.43 8.54
N VAL A 81 9.14 -2.09 8.73
CA VAL A 81 8.50 -2.90 7.69
C VAL A 81 7.31 -2.15 7.10
N TRP A 82 7.32 -1.98 5.79
CA TRP A 82 6.31 -1.28 5.01
C TRP A 82 5.69 -2.20 3.97
N VAL A 83 4.38 -2.21 3.87
CA VAL A 83 3.63 -2.89 2.80
C VAL A 83 3.17 -1.87 1.79
N VAL A 84 3.35 -2.19 0.51
CA VAL A 84 2.73 -1.45 -0.60
C VAL A 84 1.78 -2.39 -1.34
N THR A 85 0.53 -2.00 -1.42
CA THR A 85 -0.53 -2.80 -2.02
C THR A 85 -1.56 -1.91 -2.71
N GLY A 86 -2.19 -2.39 -3.78
CA GLY A 86 -3.31 -1.72 -4.43
C GLY A 86 -4.65 -2.13 -3.81
N ASP A 87 -5.70 -1.38 -4.12
CA ASP A 87 -7.06 -1.67 -3.67
C ASP A 87 -7.55 -3.05 -4.15
N GLY A 88 -7.29 -3.41 -5.39
CA GLY A 88 -7.63 -4.74 -5.92
C GLY A 88 -6.83 -5.86 -5.26
N ASP A 89 -5.57 -5.62 -4.96
CA ASP A 89 -4.68 -6.58 -4.30
C ASP A 89 -5.08 -6.80 -2.84
N ALA A 90 -5.28 -5.73 -2.08
CA ALA A 90 -5.55 -5.78 -0.65
C ALA A 90 -7.00 -6.15 -0.30
N LEU A 91 -7.99 -5.70 -1.09
CA LEU A 91 -9.41 -5.78 -0.72
C LEU A 91 -10.16 -6.91 -1.45
N SER A 92 -9.56 -7.53 -2.47
CA SER A 92 -10.10 -8.72 -3.11
C SER A 92 -9.49 -9.97 -2.46
N ILE A 93 -8.59 -10.65 -3.15
CA ILE A 93 -7.95 -11.88 -2.64
C ILE A 93 -7.16 -11.66 -1.33
N GLY A 94 -6.69 -10.42 -1.09
CA GLY A 94 -5.94 -10.04 0.12
C GLY A 94 -6.78 -9.69 1.33
N GLY A 95 -8.11 -9.58 1.21
CA GLY A 95 -8.97 -9.03 2.27
C GLY A 95 -8.80 -9.71 3.63
N ASN A 96 -8.76 -11.04 3.65
CA ASN A 96 -8.55 -11.81 4.88
C ASN A 96 -7.17 -11.50 5.52
N HIS A 97 -6.13 -11.39 4.73
CA HIS A 97 -4.78 -11.11 5.23
C HIS A 97 -4.64 -9.68 5.74
N LEU A 98 -5.31 -8.72 5.10
CA LEU A 98 -5.37 -7.34 5.55
C LEU A 98 -6.07 -7.25 6.92
N ILE A 99 -7.26 -7.84 7.07
CA ILE A 99 -8.01 -7.86 8.33
C ILE A 99 -7.16 -8.44 9.46
N HIS A 100 -6.53 -9.59 9.22
CA HIS A 100 -5.72 -10.24 10.24
C HIS A 100 -4.42 -9.50 10.56
N ALA A 101 -3.79 -8.80 9.60
CA ALA A 101 -2.65 -7.93 9.87
C ALA A 101 -3.05 -6.77 10.81
N LEU A 102 -4.18 -6.12 10.52
CA LEU A 102 -4.73 -5.04 11.35
C LEU A 102 -5.01 -5.52 12.78
N ARG A 103 -5.71 -6.64 12.93
CA ARG A 103 -6.06 -7.22 14.25
C ARG A 103 -4.85 -7.66 15.06
N ARG A 104 -3.80 -8.20 14.42
CA ARG A 104 -2.57 -8.61 15.13
C ARG A 104 -1.75 -7.43 15.60
N ASN A 105 -1.90 -6.29 14.97
CA ASN A 105 -1.35 -5.01 15.37
C ASN A 105 0.17 -5.04 15.65
N VAL A 106 0.92 -5.82 14.86
CA VAL A 106 2.39 -5.78 14.91
C VAL A 106 2.89 -4.45 14.32
N ASN A 107 4.11 -4.06 14.63
CA ASN A 107 4.66 -2.80 14.10
C ASN A 107 4.88 -2.89 12.57
N LEU A 108 3.86 -2.50 11.83
CA LEU A 108 3.76 -2.65 10.38
C LEU A 108 3.07 -1.45 9.77
N LYS A 109 3.58 -0.92 8.67
CA LYS A 109 2.98 0.21 7.94
C LYS A 109 2.42 -0.29 6.61
N ILE A 110 1.13 -0.12 6.39
CA ILE A 110 0.45 -0.56 5.16
C ILE A 110 0.02 0.66 4.37
N LEU A 111 0.62 0.84 3.20
CA LEU A 111 0.26 1.86 2.22
C LEU A 111 -0.66 1.23 1.18
N LEU A 112 -1.95 1.56 1.23
CA LEU A 112 -2.96 1.09 0.30
C LEU A 112 -3.21 2.15 -0.77
N PHE A 113 -2.80 1.86 -1.99
CA PHE A 113 -2.94 2.75 -3.14
C PHE A 113 -4.28 2.47 -3.82
N ASN A 114 -5.21 3.41 -3.67
CA ASN A 114 -6.56 3.24 -4.19
C ASN A 114 -6.78 4.05 -5.47
N ASN A 115 -6.71 3.40 -6.61
CA ASN A 115 -6.98 3.99 -7.92
C ASN A 115 -8.30 3.53 -8.55
N ARG A 116 -9.08 2.69 -7.86
CA ARG A 116 -10.38 2.13 -8.28
C ARG A 116 -10.33 1.32 -9.58
N ILE A 117 -9.21 0.64 -9.85
CA ILE A 117 -9.07 -0.17 -11.05
C ILE A 117 -7.93 -1.17 -10.92
N TYR A 118 -8.03 -2.33 -11.57
CA TYR A 118 -6.89 -3.19 -11.84
C TYR A 118 -6.11 -2.65 -13.04
N GLY A 119 -5.17 -1.73 -12.79
CA GLY A 119 -4.43 -1.05 -13.87
C GLY A 119 -3.48 -1.95 -14.62
N LEU A 120 -2.71 -2.79 -13.91
CA LEU A 120 -1.69 -3.67 -14.50
C LEU A 120 -2.26 -4.64 -15.52
N THR A 121 -3.47 -5.15 -15.28
CA THR A 121 -4.19 -6.10 -16.14
C THR A 121 -5.07 -5.41 -17.19
N LYS A 122 -4.88 -4.11 -17.41
CA LYS A 122 -5.49 -3.27 -18.44
C LYS A 122 -6.96 -2.88 -18.20
N GLY A 123 -7.36 -2.75 -16.93
CA GLY A 123 -8.52 -1.94 -16.60
C GLY A 123 -9.80 -2.66 -16.18
N GLN A 124 -9.72 -3.81 -15.51
CA GLN A 124 -10.87 -4.42 -14.85
C GLN A 124 -11.32 -3.56 -13.67
N TYR A 125 -12.63 -3.59 -13.33
CA TYR A 125 -13.10 -2.93 -12.12
C TYR A 125 -12.51 -3.61 -10.87
N SER A 126 -12.19 -2.80 -9.87
CA SER A 126 -11.65 -3.22 -8.57
C SER A 126 -12.76 -3.22 -7.51
N PRO A 127 -12.51 -3.75 -6.31
CA PRO A 127 -13.49 -3.69 -5.22
C PRO A 127 -13.95 -2.28 -4.85
N THR A 128 -13.14 -1.24 -5.14
CA THR A 128 -13.48 0.15 -4.84
C THR A 128 -14.03 0.92 -6.03
N SER A 129 -14.19 0.28 -7.19
CA SER A 129 -14.81 0.90 -8.36
C SER A 129 -16.26 1.27 -8.10
N GLU A 130 -16.72 2.32 -8.73
CA GLU A 130 -18.12 2.75 -8.69
C GLU A 130 -19.06 1.70 -9.32
N THR A 131 -20.27 1.58 -8.76
CA THR A 131 -21.33 0.74 -9.35
C THR A 131 -21.62 1.21 -10.76
N GLY A 132 -21.79 0.28 -11.67
CA GLY A 132 -22.03 0.56 -13.10
C GLY A 132 -20.75 0.80 -13.90
N LYS A 133 -19.56 0.61 -13.33
CA LYS A 133 -18.30 0.75 -14.05
C LYS A 133 -18.23 -0.18 -15.26
N ILE A 134 -18.19 0.41 -16.44
CA ILE A 134 -18.04 -0.32 -17.70
C ILE A 134 -16.56 -0.56 -17.97
N THR A 135 -16.21 -1.82 -18.20
CA THR A 135 -14.87 -2.24 -18.60
C THR A 135 -14.97 -3.29 -19.71
N LYS A 136 -13.83 -3.67 -20.30
CA LYS A 136 -13.81 -4.73 -21.33
C LYS A 136 -14.34 -6.08 -20.80
N SER A 137 -14.13 -6.38 -19.53
CA SER A 137 -14.61 -7.62 -18.88
C SER A 137 -16.01 -7.49 -18.29
N THR A 138 -16.54 -6.28 -18.15
CA THR A 138 -17.88 -5.99 -17.62
C THR A 138 -18.60 -4.98 -18.52
N PRO A 139 -18.96 -5.36 -19.76
CA PRO A 139 -19.54 -4.42 -20.72
C PRO A 139 -20.93 -3.89 -20.33
N MET A 140 -21.63 -4.59 -19.43
CA MET A 140 -22.93 -4.18 -18.89
C MET A 140 -22.81 -3.34 -17.60
N GLY A 141 -21.58 -3.05 -17.15
CA GLY A 141 -21.31 -2.37 -15.90
C GLY A 141 -21.17 -3.31 -14.70
N SER A 142 -20.42 -2.86 -13.69
CA SER A 142 -20.23 -3.60 -12.43
C SER A 142 -21.50 -3.52 -11.58
N LEU A 143 -21.83 -4.60 -10.87
CA LEU A 143 -23.01 -4.66 -9.98
C LEU A 143 -22.65 -4.36 -8.51
N ASP A 144 -21.39 -4.56 -8.15
CA ASP A 144 -20.94 -4.43 -6.77
C ASP A 144 -20.96 -2.97 -6.30
N ALA A 145 -21.31 -2.75 -5.03
CA ALA A 145 -21.14 -1.47 -4.38
C ALA A 145 -19.65 -1.25 -4.04
N PRO A 146 -19.15 0.00 -4.13
CA PRO A 146 -17.76 0.30 -3.79
C PRO A 146 -17.41 -0.11 -2.36
N PHE A 147 -16.36 -0.90 -2.20
CA PHE A 147 -15.87 -1.32 -0.90
C PHE A 147 -15.07 -0.19 -0.24
N ASN A 148 -15.42 0.17 0.99
CA ASN A 148 -14.74 1.24 1.72
C ASN A 148 -13.61 0.68 2.59
N PRO A 149 -12.32 0.92 2.23
CA PRO A 149 -11.20 0.38 2.99
C PRO A 149 -11.06 0.96 4.40
N VAL A 150 -11.50 2.21 4.60
CA VAL A 150 -11.47 2.85 5.93
C VAL A 150 -12.49 2.19 6.85
N SER A 151 -13.71 1.96 6.37
CA SER A 151 -14.75 1.26 7.16
C SER A 151 -14.33 -0.17 7.50
N LEU A 152 -13.69 -0.88 6.55
CA LEU A 152 -13.13 -2.21 6.81
C LEU A 152 -12.09 -2.17 7.93
N ALA A 153 -11.14 -1.23 7.84
CA ALA A 153 -10.06 -1.11 8.81
C ALA A 153 -10.58 -0.76 10.21
N LEU A 154 -11.54 0.16 10.31
CA LEU A 154 -12.20 0.49 11.58
C LEU A 154 -12.98 -0.70 12.13
N GLY A 155 -13.71 -1.43 11.29
CA GLY A 155 -14.42 -2.65 11.68
C GLY A 155 -13.49 -3.79 12.10
N ALA A 156 -12.25 -3.81 11.61
CA ALA A 156 -11.19 -4.73 12.04
C ALA A 156 -10.45 -4.24 13.30
N GLU A 157 -10.91 -3.15 13.92
CA GLU A 157 -10.33 -2.55 15.13
C GLU A 157 -8.87 -2.11 14.95
N ALA A 158 -8.53 -1.62 13.74
CA ALA A 158 -7.20 -1.10 13.48
C ALA A 158 -6.86 0.08 14.41
N SER A 159 -5.67 0.06 15.00
CA SER A 159 -5.22 1.07 15.96
C SER A 159 -4.78 2.39 15.33
N PHE A 160 -4.52 2.39 14.01
CA PHE A 160 -4.22 3.59 13.22
C PHE A 160 -4.80 3.45 11.81
N VAL A 161 -5.66 4.38 11.45
CA VAL A 161 -6.23 4.51 10.10
C VAL A 161 -6.14 5.96 9.66
N ALA A 162 -5.53 6.19 8.51
CA ALA A 162 -5.47 7.52 7.92
C ALA A 162 -5.77 7.44 6.41
N ARG A 163 -6.17 8.56 5.83
CA ARG A 163 -6.39 8.72 4.39
C ARG A 163 -5.79 10.04 3.92
N THR A 164 -5.13 10.00 2.79
CA THR A 164 -4.54 11.17 2.13
C THR A 164 -4.67 11.05 0.62
N ILE A 165 -4.23 12.05 -0.11
CA ILE A 165 -4.20 12.07 -1.57
C ILE A 165 -2.79 12.38 -2.08
N ASP A 166 -2.45 11.85 -3.25
CA ASP A 166 -1.15 12.00 -3.89
C ASP A 166 -0.79 13.43 -4.26
N SER A 167 -1.80 14.27 -4.53
CA SER A 167 -1.62 15.69 -4.90
C SER A 167 -1.36 16.61 -3.72
N ASP A 168 -1.70 16.22 -2.48
CA ASP A 168 -1.39 16.98 -1.26
C ASP A 168 -0.13 16.45 -0.59
N ARG A 169 1.01 16.91 -1.06
CA ARG A 169 2.33 16.45 -0.58
C ARG A 169 2.57 16.76 0.90
N THR A 170 2.06 17.87 1.39
CA THR A 170 2.23 18.26 2.80
C THR A 170 1.49 17.29 3.69
N HIS A 171 0.20 17.13 3.48
CA HIS A 171 -0.62 16.21 4.25
C HIS A 171 -0.16 14.74 4.10
N LEU A 172 0.22 14.33 2.89
CA LEU A 172 0.78 12.99 2.67
C LEU A 172 2.02 12.74 3.55
N THR A 173 2.95 13.69 3.60
CA THR A 173 4.17 13.56 4.42
C THR A 173 3.85 13.54 5.92
N GLU A 174 2.91 14.38 6.38
CA GLU A 174 2.44 14.38 7.77
C GLU A 174 1.81 13.04 8.16
N VAL A 175 0.98 12.47 7.30
CA VAL A 175 0.37 11.15 7.51
C VAL A 175 1.42 10.04 7.54
N LEU A 176 2.44 10.09 6.66
CA LEU A 176 3.55 9.13 6.67
C LEU A 176 4.35 9.19 7.98
N ARG A 177 4.64 10.39 8.50
CA ARG A 177 5.29 10.56 9.80
C ARG A 177 4.46 9.97 10.94
N ALA A 178 3.17 10.29 10.97
CA ALA A 178 2.26 9.77 11.99
C ALA A 178 2.17 8.24 11.93
N ALA A 179 2.07 7.67 10.73
CA ALA A 179 2.05 6.22 10.54
C ALA A 179 3.37 5.58 10.99
N ALA A 180 4.52 6.18 10.64
CA ALA A 180 5.83 5.68 11.04
C ALA A 180 6.02 5.68 12.56
N ALA A 181 5.54 6.72 13.24
CA ALA A 181 5.63 6.87 14.70
C ALA A 181 4.67 5.93 15.46
N HIS A 182 3.62 5.41 14.80
CA HIS A 182 2.66 4.52 15.46
C HIS A 182 3.32 3.16 15.80
N PRO A 183 3.22 2.67 17.04
CA PRO A 183 3.93 1.45 17.45
C PRO A 183 3.29 0.14 16.99
N GLY A 184 2.08 0.20 16.41
CA GLY A 184 1.34 -0.93 15.87
C GLY A 184 1.23 -0.91 14.35
N THR A 185 0.21 -1.62 13.84
CA THR A 185 -0.12 -1.62 12.41
C THR A 185 -0.84 -0.33 12.05
N ALA A 186 -0.25 0.43 11.12
CA ALA A 186 -0.87 1.62 10.56
C ALA A 186 -1.36 1.32 9.14
N LEU A 187 -2.63 1.65 8.84
CA LEU A 187 -3.18 1.68 7.49
C LEU A 187 -3.31 3.12 7.00
N VAL A 188 -2.67 3.41 5.84
CA VAL A 188 -2.77 4.68 5.13
C VAL A 188 -3.34 4.42 3.74
#